data_94bc25c226d3521edc34f094d99c6510
#
_entry.id   94bc25c226d3521edc34f094d99c6510
#
_cell.length_a   1.000
_cell.length_b   1.000
_cell.length_c   1.000
_cell.angle_alpha   90.00
_cell.angle_beta   90.00
_cell.angle_gamma   90.00
#
_symmetry.space_group_name_H-M   'P 1'
#
loop_
_entity.id
_entity.type
_entity.pdbx_description
1 polymer ?
#
loop_
_entity_poly.entity_id
_entity_poly.type
_entity_poly.pdbx_seq_one_letter_code
_entity_poly.pdbx_strand_id
1 'polypeptide(L)'
;GCALYHYVKKHGMNKIAKTNIVGIVILFAAFFADITSFYIISSVVDVLGKTGFLVYICLLAWLAASDSMEKLHEGQKAAIYKELALKDILTGLYSRNAYDEWEKDHLHPQRTAIAMFDLNNLKKCNDKFGHEAGDAYLKTASEMITNAFAKENTIYRIGGDEFCVIMPDAQESSIKGAMERLSELQEQYNVAKNSVKVEIAC
;
A
#
# COMPACT_ATOMS: atom_id res chain seq x y z
N GLY A 1 37.68 -14.58 14.96
CA GLY A 1 37.04 -14.40 16.28
C GLY A 1 36.77 -12.94 16.63
N CYS A 2 37.73 -12.04 16.44
CA CYS A 2 37.61 -10.61 16.88
C CYS A 2 36.60 -9.77 16.10
N ALA A 3 36.50 -9.97 14.79
CA ALA A 3 35.56 -9.19 13.96
C ALA A 3 34.08 -9.48 14.27
N LEU A 4 33.74 -10.75 14.49
CA LEU A 4 32.39 -11.18 14.86
C LEU A 4 32.00 -10.66 16.25
N TYR A 5 32.91 -10.70 17.21
CA TYR A 5 32.72 -10.14 18.56
C TYR A 5 32.45 -8.63 18.53
N HIS A 6 33.18 -7.86 17.72
CA HIS A 6 32.99 -6.42 17.56
C HIS A 6 31.67 -6.08 16.86
N TYR A 7 31.28 -6.85 15.86
CA TYR A 7 30.01 -6.70 15.16
C TYR A 7 28.80 -6.93 16.07
N VAL A 8 28.83 -8.01 16.85
CA VAL A 8 27.77 -8.36 17.83
C VAL A 8 27.68 -7.34 18.95
N LYS A 9 28.82 -6.81 19.42
CA LYS A 9 28.85 -5.78 20.47
C LYS A 9 28.27 -4.43 19.99
N LYS A 10 28.38 -4.12 18.69
CA LYS A 10 27.90 -2.86 18.10
C LYS A 10 26.43 -2.88 17.68
N HIS A 11 25.88 -4.03 17.24
CA HIS A 11 24.58 -4.13 16.58
C HIS A 11 23.56 -5.02 17.35
N GLY A 12 23.98 -5.62 18.43
CA GLY A 12 23.19 -6.63 19.12
C GLY A 12 23.09 -7.95 18.29
N MET A 13 22.80 -9.05 18.99
CA MET A 13 22.54 -10.31 18.31
C MET A 13 21.09 -10.35 17.84
N ASN A 14 20.86 -10.56 16.56
CA ASN A 14 19.54 -10.83 16.01
C ASN A 14 18.92 -12.08 16.70
N LYS A 15 17.59 -12.10 16.90
CA LYS A 15 16.84 -13.20 17.50
C LYS A 15 17.21 -14.56 16.87
N ILE A 16 17.35 -14.58 15.54
CA ILE A 16 17.76 -15.76 14.76
C ILE A 16 19.18 -16.23 15.14
N ALA A 17 20.14 -15.30 15.27
CA ALA A 17 21.51 -15.64 15.64
C ALA A 17 21.59 -16.19 17.07
N LYS A 18 20.82 -15.63 18.02
CA LYS A 18 20.75 -16.15 19.40
C LYS A 18 20.21 -17.56 19.44
N THR A 19 19.17 -17.86 18.70
CA THR A 19 18.56 -19.19 18.70
C THR A 19 19.41 -20.22 17.99
N ASN A 20 20.11 -19.84 16.90
CA ASN A 20 21.09 -20.71 16.25
C ASN A 20 22.26 -21.05 17.20
N ILE A 21 22.77 -20.09 17.96
CA ILE A 21 23.83 -20.35 18.96
C ILE A 21 23.32 -21.30 20.04
N VAL A 22 22.11 -21.09 20.58
CA VAL A 22 21.50 -21.99 21.55
C VAL A 22 21.35 -23.40 20.98
N GLY A 23 20.86 -23.52 19.73
CA GLY A 23 20.73 -24.80 19.05
C GLY A 23 22.07 -25.54 18.89
N ILE A 24 23.12 -24.80 18.47
CA ILE A 24 24.47 -25.35 18.33
C ILE A 24 25.03 -25.82 19.69
N VAL A 25 24.82 -25.05 20.77
CA VAL A 25 25.26 -25.43 22.12
C VAL A 25 24.56 -26.70 22.58
N ILE A 26 23.25 -26.85 22.36
CA ILE A 26 22.47 -28.05 22.68
C ILE A 26 23.00 -29.26 21.89
N LEU A 27 23.29 -29.07 20.59
CA LEU A 27 23.86 -30.13 19.73
C LEU A 27 25.23 -30.59 20.20
N PHE A 28 26.12 -29.66 20.56
CA PHE A 28 27.43 -30.01 21.14
C PHE A 28 27.32 -30.70 22.49
N ALA A 29 26.40 -30.26 23.35
CA ALA A 29 26.15 -30.90 24.65
C ALA A 29 25.62 -32.35 24.48
N ALA A 30 24.68 -32.56 23.55
CA ALA A 30 24.16 -33.87 23.20
C ALA A 30 25.24 -34.79 22.63
N PHE A 31 26.07 -34.27 21.68
CA PHE A 31 27.18 -35.02 21.09
C PHE A 31 28.24 -35.40 22.15
N PHE A 32 28.56 -34.48 23.06
CA PHE A 32 29.50 -34.76 24.15
C PHE A 32 28.93 -35.78 25.15
N ALA A 33 27.64 -35.71 25.45
CA ALA A 33 26.93 -36.71 26.25
C ALA A 33 26.96 -38.10 25.56
N ASP A 34 26.79 -38.13 24.23
CA ASP A 34 26.88 -39.34 23.43
C ASP A 34 28.28 -40.00 23.51
N ILE A 35 29.35 -39.21 23.30
CA ILE A 35 30.72 -39.71 23.40
C ILE A 35 30.99 -40.26 24.83
N THR A 36 30.65 -39.53 25.87
CA THR A 36 30.88 -39.96 27.25
C THR A 36 30.09 -41.20 27.61
N SER A 37 28.86 -41.33 27.14
CA SER A 37 28.01 -42.47 27.39
C SER A 37 28.42 -43.70 26.56
N PHE A 38 28.92 -43.52 25.31
CA PHE A 38 29.50 -44.62 24.50
C PHE A 38 30.63 -45.33 25.23
N TYR A 39 31.42 -44.62 26.04
CA TYR A 39 32.45 -45.20 26.90
C TYR A 39 31.89 -45.87 28.18
N ILE A 40 30.64 -45.58 28.60
CA ILE A 40 30.10 -46.07 29.85
C ILE A 40 28.94 -47.08 29.63
N ILE A 41 28.02 -46.89 28.64
CA ILE A 41 26.85 -47.74 28.41
C ILE A 41 26.43 -47.69 26.93
N SER A 42 26.70 -48.76 26.16
CA SER A 42 26.64 -48.75 24.69
C SER A 42 25.23 -48.68 24.01
N SER A 43 24.13 -48.61 24.73
CA SER A 43 22.79 -48.67 24.11
C SER A 43 21.86 -47.48 24.36
N VAL A 44 22.07 -46.67 25.39
CA VAL A 44 21.18 -45.53 25.72
C VAL A 44 21.54 -44.26 24.94
N VAL A 45 22.73 -44.22 24.41
CA VAL A 45 23.41 -43.03 23.86
C VAL A 45 22.93 -42.63 22.49
N ASP A 46 22.61 -43.63 21.67
CA ASP A 46 22.11 -43.40 20.30
C ASP A 46 20.73 -42.71 20.30
N VAL A 47 19.96 -42.90 21.35
CA VAL A 47 18.63 -42.28 21.52
C VAL A 47 18.74 -40.80 21.90
N LEU A 48 19.66 -40.41 22.78
CA LEU A 48 19.84 -39.00 23.21
C LEU A 48 20.33 -38.09 22.10
N GLY A 49 21.31 -38.54 21.29
CA GLY A 49 21.81 -37.80 20.15
C GLY A 49 20.74 -37.61 19.06
N LYS A 50 20.01 -38.66 18.73
CA LYS A 50 18.91 -38.62 17.76
C LYS A 50 17.77 -37.73 18.22
N THR A 51 17.37 -37.75 19.48
CA THR A 51 16.31 -36.88 20.02
C THR A 51 16.77 -35.42 20.07
N GLY A 52 18.01 -35.16 20.50
CA GLY A 52 18.58 -33.79 20.47
C GLY A 52 18.62 -33.17 19.03
N PHE A 53 19.00 -34.00 18.07
CA PHE A 53 19.02 -33.59 16.65
C PHE A 53 17.60 -33.31 16.14
N LEU A 54 16.62 -34.15 16.43
CA LEU A 54 15.22 -33.91 16.04
C LEU A 54 14.67 -32.62 16.66
N VAL A 55 14.90 -32.37 17.93
CA VAL A 55 14.50 -31.13 18.60
C VAL A 55 15.14 -29.92 17.95
N TYR A 56 16.42 -30.00 17.60
CA TYR A 56 17.12 -28.93 16.91
C TYR A 56 16.51 -28.61 15.52
N ILE A 57 16.24 -29.66 14.72
CA ILE A 57 15.60 -29.50 13.40
C ILE A 57 14.20 -28.91 13.54
N CYS A 58 13.40 -29.36 14.51
CA CYS A 58 12.07 -28.79 14.79
C CYS A 58 12.16 -27.31 15.18
N LEU A 59 13.12 -26.92 16.00
CA LEU A 59 13.37 -25.53 16.38
C LEU A 59 13.78 -24.66 15.17
N LEU A 60 14.65 -25.17 14.31
CA LEU A 60 15.04 -24.47 13.09
C LEU A 60 13.84 -24.31 12.13
N ALA A 61 13.07 -25.39 11.94
CA ALA A 61 11.88 -25.37 11.11
C ALA A 61 10.85 -24.37 11.64
N TRP A 62 10.60 -24.38 12.94
CA TRP A 62 9.68 -23.41 13.58
C TRP A 62 10.13 -21.97 13.43
N LEU A 63 11.44 -21.70 13.59
CA LEU A 63 12.01 -20.36 13.39
C LEU A 63 11.91 -19.89 11.93
N ALA A 64 12.23 -20.78 10.99
CA ALA A 64 12.12 -20.47 9.56
C ALA A 64 10.66 -20.21 9.17
N ALA A 65 9.74 -21.00 9.69
CA ALA A 65 8.31 -20.81 9.47
C ALA A 65 7.82 -19.47 10.07
N SER A 66 8.22 -19.15 11.32
CA SER A 66 7.80 -17.91 11.97
C SER A 66 8.34 -16.66 11.27
N ASP A 67 9.60 -16.67 10.80
CA ASP A 67 10.19 -15.56 10.03
C ASP A 67 9.51 -15.40 8.67
N SER A 68 9.18 -16.52 8.01
CA SER A 68 8.44 -16.49 6.74
C SER A 68 7.02 -15.97 6.90
N MET A 69 6.32 -16.34 7.97
CA MET A 69 4.96 -15.84 8.28
C MET A 69 4.97 -14.34 8.58
N GLU A 70 5.96 -13.83 9.32
CA GLU A 70 6.10 -12.41 9.62
C GLU A 70 6.31 -11.59 8.34
N LYS A 71 7.19 -12.04 7.45
CA LYS A 71 7.43 -11.39 6.15
C LYS A 71 6.21 -11.41 5.23
N LEU A 72 5.47 -12.51 5.18
CA LEU A 72 4.21 -12.60 4.44
C LEU A 72 3.17 -11.61 4.98
N HIS A 73 3.06 -11.51 6.31
CA HIS A 73 2.13 -10.58 6.96
C HIS A 73 2.49 -9.11 6.69
N GLU A 74 3.77 -8.76 6.74
CA GLU A 74 4.27 -7.43 6.39
C GLU A 74 4.02 -7.10 4.92
N GLY A 75 4.27 -8.06 4.02
CA GLY A 75 4.00 -7.90 2.59
C GLY A 75 2.50 -7.69 2.29
N GLN A 76 1.63 -8.45 2.94
CA GLN A 76 0.17 -8.27 2.80
C GLN A 76 -0.29 -6.91 3.34
N LYS A 77 0.19 -6.49 4.50
CA LYS A 77 -0.11 -5.15 5.05
C LYS A 77 0.36 -4.05 4.12
N ALA A 78 1.59 -4.14 3.61
CA ALA A 78 2.12 -3.15 2.66
C ALA A 78 1.28 -3.07 1.38
N ALA A 79 0.83 -4.21 0.84
CA ALA A 79 -0.05 -4.26 -0.33
C ALA A 79 -1.41 -3.58 -0.06
N ILE A 80 -2.03 -3.87 1.09
CA ILE A 80 -3.30 -3.24 1.51
C ILE A 80 -3.12 -1.73 1.71
N TYR A 81 -2.05 -1.30 2.39
CA TYR A 81 -1.76 0.14 2.56
C TYR A 81 -1.52 0.83 1.23
N LYS A 82 -0.84 0.16 0.29
CA LYS A 82 -0.64 0.68 -1.05
C LYS A 82 -1.98 0.84 -1.79
N GLU A 83 -2.84 -0.16 -1.75
CA GLU A 83 -4.17 -0.10 -2.37
C GLU A 83 -5.04 1.00 -1.76
N LEU A 84 -5.05 1.14 -0.43
CA LEU A 84 -5.74 2.22 0.26
C LEU A 84 -5.18 3.61 -0.09
N ALA A 85 -3.86 3.72 -0.31
CA ALA A 85 -3.21 4.97 -0.69
C ALA A 85 -3.52 5.40 -2.14
N LEU A 86 -3.97 4.48 -2.99
CA LEU A 86 -4.31 4.76 -4.40
C LEU A 86 -5.72 5.32 -4.60
N LYS A 87 -6.55 5.34 -3.55
CA LYS A 87 -7.91 5.89 -3.60
C LYS A 87 -8.06 7.08 -2.66
N ASP A 88 -8.75 8.12 -3.11
CA ASP A 88 -9.20 9.22 -2.27
C ASP A 88 -10.43 8.79 -1.46
N ILE A 89 -10.32 8.83 -0.14
CA ILE A 89 -11.34 8.32 0.78
C ILE A 89 -12.64 9.13 0.69
N LEU A 90 -12.55 10.43 0.40
CA LEU A 90 -13.72 11.31 0.36
C LEU A 90 -14.55 11.11 -0.92
N THR A 91 -13.88 11.04 -2.07
CA THR A 91 -14.54 11.01 -3.38
C THR A 91 -14.59 9.62 -4.01
N GLY A 92 -13.78 8.66 -3.53
CA GLY A 92 -13.63 7.32 -4.10
C GLY A 92 -12.85 7.28 -5.42
N LEU A 93 -12.42 8.42 -5.95
CA LEU A 93 -11.57 8.53 -7.13
C LEU A 93 -10.15 8.03 -6.87
N TYR A 94 -9.33 7.93 -7.90
CA TYR A 94 -7.92 7.68 -7.69
C TYR A 94 -7.25 8.89 -7.02
N SER A 95 -6.30 8.62 -6.13
CA SER A 95 -5.57 9.64 -5.37
C SER A 95 -4.42 10.24 -6.17
N ARG A 96 -3.79 11.29 -5.62
CA ARG A 96 -2.52 11.84 -6.11
C ARG A 96 -1.44 10.79 -6.25
N ASN A 97 -1.33 9.88 -5.29
CA ASN A 97 -0.34 8.80 -5.33
C ASN A 97 -0.54 7.88 -6.55
N ALA A 98 -1.80 7.60 -6.90
CA ALA A 98 -2.11 6.82 -8.09
C ALA A 98 -1.77 7.57 -9.38
N TYR A 99 -1.98 8.89 -9.41
CA TYR A 99 -1.57 9.74 -10.53
C TYR A 99 -0.04 9.74 -10.70
N ASP A 100 0.70 9.94 -9.62
CA ASP A 100 2.17 9.96 -9.63
C ASP A 100 2.76 8.59 -10.05
N GLU A 101 2.11 7.46 -9.73
CA GLU A 101 2.49 6.14 -10.24
C GLU A 101 2.20 6.04 -11.75
N TRP A 102 1.02 6.45 -12.18
CA TRP A 102 0.66 6.45 -13.60
C TRP A 102 1.64 7.29 -14.44
N GLU A 103 1.99 8.50 -13.98
CA GLU A 103 2.91 9.40 -14.66
C GLU A 103 4.30 8.77 -14.84
N LYS A 104 4.82 8.07 -13.83
CA LYS A 104 6.12 7.38 -13.90
C LYS A 104 6.14 6.26 -14.93
N ASP A 105 5.05 5.49 -15.01
CA ASP A 105 4.94 4.36 -15.92
C ASP A 105 4.66 4.79 -17.37
N HIS A 106 4.19 6.02 -17.57
CA HIS A 106 3.75 6.55 -18.87
C HIS A 106 4.55 7.80 -19.30
N LEU A 107 5.87 7.82 -19.06
CA LEU A 107 6.77 8.92 -19.45
C LEU A 107 6.73 9.29 -20.95
N HIS A 108 6.21 8.40 -21.80
CA HIS A 108 6.02 8.61 -23.23
C HIS A 108 4.63 8.10 -23.69
N PRO A 109 3.53 8.70 -23.23
CA PRO A 109 2.20 8.26 -23.60
C PRO A 109 1.94 8.50 -25.09
N GLN A 110 1.56 7.46 -25.80
CA GLN A 110 1.03 7.60 -27.17
C GLN A 110 -0.38 8.17 -27.05
N ARG A 111 -0.63 9.34 -27.66
CA ARG A 111 -1.95 9.98 -27.84
C ARG A 111 -2.86 9.93 -26.61
N THR A 112 -2.41 10.51 -25.51
CA THR A 112 -3.22 10.65 -24.29
C THR A 112 -3.63 12.10 -24.11
N ALA A 113 -4.93 12.37 -23.97
CA ALA A 113 -5.41 13.68 -23.55
C ALA A 113 -5.52 13.73 -22.02
N ILE A 114 -5.23 14.87 -21.45
CA ILE A 114 -5.33 15.14 -20.03
C ILE A 114 -6.19 16.38 -19.85
N ALA A 115 -7.24 16.27 -19.02
CA ALA A 115 -8.05 17.41 -18.61
C ALA A 115 -7.82 17.66 -17.12
N MET A 116 -7.52 18.91 -16.78
CA MET A 116 -7.33 19.36 -15.40
C MET A 116 -8.53 20.21 -15.00
N PHE A 117 -9.06 19.96 -13.80
CA PHE A 117 -10.20 20.68 -13.26
C PHE A 117 -9.87 21.24 -11.90
N ASP A 118 -10.33 22.45 -11.65
CA ASP A 118 -10.25 23.13 -10.35
C ASP A 118 -11.64 23.51 -9.87
N LEU A 119 -11.91 23.38 -8.59
CA LEU A 119 -13.20 23.74 -8.00
C LEU A 119 -13.20 25.17 -7.47
N ASN A 120 -13.88 26.03 -8.15
CA ASN A 120 -14.07 27.41 -7.69
C ASN A 120 -14.93 27.47 -6.41
N ASN A 121 -14.61 28.43 -5.57
CA ASN A 121 -15.42 28.76 -4.37
C ASN A 121 -15.50 27.70 -3.26
N LEU A 122 -14.75 26.61 -3.30
CA LEU A 122 -14.72 25.60 -2.23
C LEU A 122 -14.39 26.22 -0.86
N LYS A 123 -13.39 27.11 -0.80
CA LYS A 123 -13.04 27.82 0.43
C LYS A 123 -14.20 28.67 0.95
N LYS A 124 -14.88 29.41 0.08
CA LYS A 124 -16.06 30.20 0.48
C LYS A 124 -17.21 29.33 0.99
N CYS A 125 -17.38 28.14 0.40
CA CYS A 125 -18.34 27.16 0.86
C CYS A 125 -18.00 26.67 2.28
N ASN A 126 -16.74 26.29 2.53
CA ASN A 126 -16.26 25.90 3.84
C ASN A 126 -16.43 27.00 4.89
N ASP A 127 -16.03 28.22 4.56
CA ASP A 127 -16.07 29.36 5.47
C ASP A 127 -17.51 29.74 5.85
N LYS A 128 -18.46 29.57 4.92
CA LYS A 128 -19.87 29.97 5.12
C LYS A 128 -20.74 28.86 5.70
N PHE A 129 -20.52 27.60 5.30
CA PHE A 129 -21.41 26.48 5.59
C PHE A 129 -20.72 25.33 6.34
N GLY A 130 -19.43 25.45 6.64
CA GLY A 130 -18.63 24.45 7.33
C GLY A 130 -18.05 23.38 6.41
N HIS A 131 -17.10 22.60 6.95
CA HIS A 131 -16.36 21.57 6.21
C HIS A 131 -17.22 20.45 5.65
N GLU A 132 -18.30 20.08 6.34
CA GLU A 132 -19.25 19.08 5.83
C GLU A 132 -19.91 19.50 4.52
N ALA A 133 -20.20 20.80 4.37
CA ALA A 133 -20.71 21.34 3.11
C ALA A 133 -19.66 21.33 2.00
N GLY A 134 -18.39 21.60 2.34
CA GLY A 134 -17.28 21.46 1.40
C GLY A 134 -17.03 20.03 0.96
N ASP A 135 -17.16 19.07 1.88
CA ASP A 135 -17.06 17.65 1.55
C ASP A 135 -18.19 17.21 0.60
N ALA A 136 -19.41 17.68 0.85
CA ALA A 136 -20.54 17.44 -0.06
C ALA A 136 -20.33 18.09 -1.42
N TYR A 137 -19.72 19.28 -1.46
CA TYR A 137 -19.33 19.98 -2.70
C TYR A 137 -18.33 19.15 -3.50
N LEU A 138 -17.26 18.67 -2.86
CA LEU A 138 -16.24 17.81 -3.48
C LEU A 138 -16.83 16.52 -4.03
N LYS A 139 -17.68 15.84 -3.28
CA LYS A 139 -18.39 14.63 -3.74
C LYS A 139 -19.26 14.90 -4.95
N THR A 140 -20.04 15.98 -4.91
CA THR A 140 -20.92 16.35 -6.02
C THR A 140 -20.11 16.65 -7.29
N ALA A 141 -19.01 17.40 -7.18
CA ALA A 141 -18.15 17.71 -8.33
C ALA A 141 -17.49 16.43 -8.89
N SER A 142 -17.03 15.52 -8.01
CA SER A 142 -16.44 14.25 -8.43
C SER A 142 -17.44 13.37 -9.18
N GLU A 143 -18.70 13.33 -8.74
CA GLU A 143 -19.79 12.62 -9.43
C GLU A 143 -20.10 13.23 -10.80
N MET A 144 -20.13 14.56 -10.91
CA MET A 144 -20.34 15.24 -12.20
C MET A 144 -19.22 14.91 -13.19
N ILE A 145 -17.96 15.02 -12.77
CA ILE A 145 -16.80 14.70 -13.59
C ILE A 145 -16.86 13.22 -14.01
N THR A 146 -17.15 12.31 -13.05
CA THR A 146 -17.28 10.89 -13.35
C THR A 146 -18.38 10.62 -14.38
N ASN A 147 -19.55 11.21 -14.23
CA ASN A 147 -20.67 11.02 -15.15
C ASN A 147 -20.39 11.61 -16.55
N ALA A 148 -19.64 12.71 -16.62
CA ALA A 148 -19.29 13.34 -17.87
C ALA A 148 -18.23 12.55 -18.65
N PHE A 149 -17.22 12.03 -17.96
CA PHE A 149 -16.03 11.41 -18.54
C PHE A 149 -15.99 9.88 -18.40
N ALA A 150 -17.01 9.24 -17.78
CA ALA A 150 -17.00 7.81 -17.49
C ALA A 150 -16.98 6.97 -18.76
N LYS A 151 -16.32 5.93 -18.72
CA LYS A 151 -16.32 4.52 -19.16
C LYS A 151 -14.96 4.01 -19.60
N GLU A 152 -14.07 4.85 -20.12
CA GLU A 152 -12.75 4.43 -20.61
C GLU A 152 -11.61 5.30 -20.05
N ASN A 153 -11.97 6.26 -19.17
CA ASN A 153 -11.07 7.28 -18.65
C ASN A 153 -10.80 7.07 -17.16
N THR A 154 -9.58 7.40 -16.75
CA THR A 154 -9.20 7.32 -15.34
C THR A 154 -9.26 8.71 -14.73
N ILE A 155 -9.94 8.82 -13.58
CA ILE A 155 -10.19 10.09 -12.90
C ILE A 155 -9.46 10.09 -11.56
N TYR A 156 -8.72 11.15 -11.32
CA TYR A 156 -7.89 11.35 -10.13
C TYR A 156 -8.30 12.63 -9.39
N ARG A 157 -8.21 12.60 -8.07
CA ARG A 157 -8.16 13.80 -7.25
C ARG A 157 -6.71 14.04 -6.86
N ILE A 158 -6.11 15.11 -7.39
CA ILE A 158 -4.68 15.39 -7.26
C ILE A 158 -4.35 16.49 -6.25
N GLY A 159 -5.35 17.21 -5.81
CA GLY A 159 -5.24 18.29 -4.82
C GLY A 159 -6.47 18.37 -3.93
N GLY A 160 -6.56 19.41 -3.13
CA GLY A 160 -7.73 19.68 -2.29
C GLY A 160 -9.01 19.88 -3.10
N ASP A 161 -8.92 20.66 -4.15
CA ASP A 161 -9.95 21.09 -5.10
C ASP A 161 -9.61 20.74 -6.55
N GLU A 162 -8.50 20.06 -6.79
CA GLU A 162 -7.97 19.76 -8.13
C GLU A 162 -8.27 18.30 -8.54
N PHE A 163 -8.79 18.14 -9.76
CA PHE A 163 -9.06 16.85 -10.39
C PHE A 163 -8.35 16.73 -11.71
N CYS A 164 -8.02 15.50 -12.08
CA CYS A 164 -7.38 15.19 -13.36
C CYS A 164 -8.11 14.02 -14.01
N VAL A 165 -8.40 14.12 -15.30
CA VAL A 165 -8.94 13.04 -16.13
C VAL A 165 -7.93 12.67 -17.17
N ILE A 166 -7.56 11.41 -17.23
CA ILE A 166 -6.67 10.83 -18.22
C ILE A 166 -7.51 10.04 -19.24
N MET A 167 -7.36 10.40 -20.50
CA MET A 167 -8.13 9.88 -21.62
C MET A 167 -7.18 9.27 -22.67
N PRO A 168 -6.86 7.97 -22.56
CA PRO A 168 -6.04 7.29 -23.57
C PRO A 168 -6.76 7.27 -24.93
N ASP A 169 -6.01 7.50 -26.00
CA ASP A 169 -6.48 7.49 -27.40
C ASP A 169 -7.74 8.33 -27.68
N ALA A 170 -8.00 9.36 -26.84
CA ALA A 170 -9.18 10.19 -26.98
C ALA A 170 -9.17 11.01 -28.30
N GLN A 171 -10.31 11.06 -28.94
CA GLN A 171 -10.56 11.93 -30.07
C GLN A 171 -11.10 13.28 -29.57
N GLU A 172 -10.79 14.36 -30.30
CA GLU A 172 -11.22 15.72 -29.95
C GLU A 172 -12.75 15.81 -29.77
N SER A 173 -13.51 15.13 -30.63
CA SER A 173 -14.97 15.09 -30.54
C SER A 173 -15.46 14.43 -29.22
N SER A 174 -14.78 13.41 -28.74
CA SER A 174 -15.13 12.74 -27.49
C SER A 174 -14.85 13.65 -26.29
N ILE A 175 -13.72 14.36 -26.32
CA ILE A 175 -13.36 15.34 -25.29
C ILE A 175 -14.39 16.47 -25.23
N LYS A 176 -14.70 17.05 -26.40
CA LYS A 176 -15.70 18.12 -26.51
C LYS A 176 -17.07 17.67 -25.99
N GLY A 177 -17.53 16.52 -26.41
CA GLY A 177 -18.80 15.96 -25.92
C GLY A 177 -18.82 15.67 -24.43
N ALA A 178 -17.68 15.28 -23.83
CA ALA A 178 -17.58 15.12 -22.38
C ALA A 178 -17.62 16.46 -21.64
N MET A 179 -16.96 17.48 -22.17
CA MET A 179 -16.99 18.85 -21.61
C MET A 179 -18.39 19.48 -21.69
N GLU A 180 -19.10 19.27 -22.79
CA GLU A 180 -20.49 19.71 -22.95
C GLU A 180 -21.40 19.04 -21.91
N ARG A 181 -21.29 17.72 -21.74
CA ARG A 181 -22.03 16.98 -20.70
C ARG A 181 -21.71 17.48 -19.27
N LEU A 182 -20.44 17.78 -18.98
CA LEU A 182 -20.06 18.34 -17.68
C LEU A 182 -20.74 19.68 -17.43
N SER A 183 -20.76 20.56 -18.43
CA SER A 183 -21.42 21.85 -18.33
C SER A 183 -22.94 21.72 -18.13
N GLU A 184 -23.59 20.81 -18.83
CA GLU A 184 -25.02 20.52 -18.67
C GLU A 184 -25.34 19.98 -17.25
N LEU A 185 -24.53 19.03 -16.75
CA LEU A 185 -24.71 18.48 -15.39
C LEU A 185 -24.56 19.56 -14.32
N GLN A 186 -23.58 20.45 -14.50
CA GLN A 186 -23.33 21.57 -13.60
C GLN A 186 -24.49 22.56 -13.61
N GLU A 187 -25.01 22.90 -14.79
CA GLU A 187 -26.15 23.83 -14.93
C GLU A 187 -27.42 23.23 -14.29
N GLN A 188 -27.75 21.97 -14.62
CA GLN A 188 -28.89 21.26 -14.04
C GLN A 188 -28.84 21.24 -12.51
N TYR A 189 -27.69 20.94 -11.94
CA TYR A 189 -27.51 20.93 -10.48
C TYR A 189 -27.70 22.33 -9.88
N ASN A 190 -27.11 23.35 -10.50
CA ASN A 190 -27.13 24.72 -10.01
C ASN A 190 -28.51 25.36 -10.13
N VAL A 191 -29.34 24.90 -11.05
CA VAL A 191 -30.76 25.30 -11.16
C VAL A 191 -31.62 24.61 -10.08
N ALA A 192 -31.35 23.34 -9.81
CA ALA A 192 -32.11 22.56 -8.84
C ALA A 192 -31.82 22.93 -7.37
N LYS A 193 -30.60 23.39 -7.06
CA LYS A 193 -30.16 23.75 -5.71
C LYS A 193 -29.91 25.24 -5.56
N ASN A 194 -30.72 25.89 -4.70
CA ASN A 194 -30.62 27.33 -4.43
C ASN A 194 -29.52 27.74 -3.42
N SER A 195 -28.85 26.80 -2.75
CA SER A 195 -28.00 27.12 -1.56
C SER A 195 -26.49 27.13 -1.87
N VAL A 196 -25.97 26.15 -2.58
CA VAL A 196 -24.53 26.05 -2.93
C VAL A 196 -24.42 25.66 -4.39
N LYS A 197 -23.90 26.58 -5.19
CA LYS A 197 -23.62 26.34 -6.62
C LYS A 197 -22.26 25.70 -6.76
N VAL A 198 -22.19 24.65 -7.58
CA VAL A 198 -20.91 24.00 -7.95
C VAL A 198 -20.38 24.68 -9.20
N GLU A 199 -19.11 25.08 -9.17
CA GLU A 199 -18.42 25.73 -10.28
C GLU A 199 -17.09 24.99 -10.52
N ILE A 200 -16.99 24.32 -11.66
CA ILE A 200 -15.83 23.54 -12.10
C ILE A 200 -15.18 24.32 -13.25
N ALA A 201 -13.91 24.70 -13.09
CA ALA A 201 -13.08 25.29 -14.14
C ALA A 201 -12.19 24.22 -14.78
N CYS A 202 -11.94 24.32 -16.10
CA CYS A 202 -11.01 23.46 -16.83
C CYS A 202 -9.96 24.32 -17.54
#